data_20329bb8202bf326d6c8c1c55cc292bf
#
_entry.id   20329bb8202bf326d6c8c1c55cc292bf
#
_cell.length_a   1.000
_cell.length_b   1.000
_cell.length_c   1.000
_cell.angle_alpha   90.00
_cell.angle_beta   90.00
_cell.angle_gamma   90.00
#
_symmetry.space_group_name_H-M   'P 1'
#
loop_
_entity.id
_entity.type
_entity.pdbx_description
1 polymer ?
#
loop_
_entity_poly.entity_id
_entity_poly.type
_entity_poly.pdbx_seq_one_letter_code
_entity_poly.pdbx_strand_id
1 'polypeptide(L)'
;IGSGAAAYEKLKRIKSYGGVTVSMDLIYNYPEQTMESLYSDLSKIVSLDLDGFSMYSLINMKEASIDKAQDEENDERMFFAIADRMKEEGYHFLELTKMVKSDKYKYIMNRHKGADTLPLGAGAGGSVNHLAMMNPIDMDEYRKSIDEFGRRAGMLFIPEYDNITIFKGDLQTIHLPENEAMYRDYGEYIRFRDRLFEEGMIELKDGGEYLLTDKGIFWGNTISRELSALIG
;
A
#
# COMPACT_ATOMS: atom_id res chain seq x y z
N ILE A 1 8.22 -23.13 1.03
CA ILE A 1 8.21 -21.84 1.74
C ILE A 1 9.19 -21.98 2.90
N GLY A 2 10.13 -21.04 3.06
CA GLY A 2 11.13 -21.08 4.12
C GLY A 2 10.53 -20.72 5.49
N SER A 3 11.22 -21.08 6.58
CA SER A 3 10.81 -20.70 7.93
C SER A 3 11.07 -19.20 8.20
N GLY A 4 10.35 -18.61 9.15
CA GLY A 4 10.60 -17.23 9.59
C GLY A 4 12.04 -17.02 10.08
N ALA A 5 12.65 -18.00 10.72
CA ALA A 5 14.06 -17.97 11.11
C ALA A 5 14.99 -17.86 9.90
N ALA A 6 14.73 -18.61 8.83
CA ALA A 6 15.52 -18.52 7.60
C ALA A 6 15.36 -17.16 6.89
N ALA A 7 14.15 -16.57 6.93
CA ALA A 7 13.92 -15.22 6.42
C ALA A 7 14.70 -14.18 7.22
N TYR A 8 14.67 -14.26 8.55
CA TYR A 8 15.41 -13.38 9.45
C TYR A 8 16.92 -13.41 9.16
N GLU A 9 17.53 -14.59 9.06
CA GLU A 9 18.98 -14.72 8.77
C GLU A 9 19.35 -14.16 7.38
N LYS A 10 18.47 -14.33 6.38
CA LYS A 10 18.68 -13.73 5.05
C LYS A 10 18.66 -12.20 5.11
N LEU A 11 17.67 -11.62 5.79
CA LEU A 11 17.55 -10.16 5.95
C LEU A 11 18.76 -9.59 6.70
N LYS A 12 19.16 -10.25 7.79
CA LYS A 12 20.36 -9.89 8.56
C LYS A 12 21.61 -9.87 7.69
N ARG A 13 21.77 -10.90 6.86
CA ARG A 13 22.87 -10.97 5.90
C ARG A 13 22.80 -9.86 4.85
N ILE A 14 21.63 -9.53 4.30
CA ILE A 14 21.47 -8.44 3.33
C ILE A 14 21.83 -7.10 3.99
N LYS A 15 21.33 -6.83 5.19
CA LYS A 15 21.66 -5.60 5.94
C LYS A 15 23.16 -5.47 6.21
N SER A 16 23.88 -6.57 6.42
CA SER A 16 25.31 -6.55 6.69
C SER A 16 26.17 -6.09 5.51
N TYR A 17 25.66 -6.13 4.27
CA TYR A 17 26.39 -5.60 3.11
C TYR A 17 26.46 -4.07 3.11
N GLY A 18 25.53 -3.38 3.79
CA GLY A 18 25.44 -1.91 3.80
C GLY A 18 25.10 -1.30 2.43
N GLY A 19 24.81 0.00 2.43
CA GLY A 19 24.58 0.77 1.19
C GLY A 19 23.33 0.39 0.40
N VAL A 20 22.45 -0.46 0.93
CA VAL A 20 21.18 -0.86 0.31
C VAL A 20 20.03 -0.59 1.27
N THR A 21 18.91 -0.12 0.73
CA THR A 21 17.64 -0.02 1.46
C THR A 21 17.01 -1.39 1.54
N VAL A 22 16.64 -1.83 2.75
CA VAL A 22 16.03 -3.13 2.99
C VAL A 22 14.64 -2.95 3.57
N SER A 23 13.66 -3.43 2.84
CA SER A 23 12.26 -3.45 3.26
C SER A 23 11.70 -4.86 3.15
N MET A 24 10.68 -5.18 3.93
CA MET A 24 10.01 -6.48 3.90
C MET A 24 8.49 -6.31 3.91
N ASP A 25 7.78 -7.38 3.59
CA ASP A 25 6.34 -7.46 3.75
C ASP A 25 6.03 -8.28 5.01
N LEU A 26 5.21 -7.70 5.89
CA LEU A 26 4.64 -8.35 7.06
C LEU A 26 3.17 -8.68 6.76
N ILE A 27 2.83 -9.96 6.79
CA ILE A 27 1.44 -10.40 6.74
C ILE A 27 0.98 -10.67 8.16
N TYR A 28 -0.15 -10.11 8.54
CA TYR A 28 -0.74 -10.29 9.86
C TYR A 28 -2.22 -10.71 9.76
N ASN A 29 -2.85 -10.99 10.88
CA ASN A 29 -4.23 -11.47 10.99
C ASN A 29 -4.46 -12.82 10.29
N TYR A 30 -3.41 -13.68 10.21
CA TYR A 30 -3.55 -15.04 9.69
C TYR A 30 -4.06 -16.00 10.77
N PRO A 31 -4.61 -17.16 10.39
CA PRO A 31 -5.11 -18.15 11.35
C PRO A 31 -4.09 -18.46 12.43
N GLU A 32 -4.56 -18.61 13.66
CA GLU A 32 -3.76 -18.96 14.85
C GLU A 32 -2.68 -17.90 15.25
N GLN A 33 -2.56 -16.78 14.54
CA GLN A 33 -1.68 -15.71 14.98
C GLN A 33 -2.16 -15.12 16.31
N THR A 34 -1.29 -15.05 17.28
CA THR A 34 -1.55 -14.41 18.58
C THR A 34 -0.86 -13.05 18.65
N MET A 35 -1.30 -12.19 19.58
CA MET A 35 -0.63 -10.93 19.86
C MET A 35 0.83 -11.14 20.28
N GLU A 36 1.12 -12.21 21.02
CA GLU A 36 2.48 -12.56 21.42
C GLU A 36 3.36 -12.89 20.22
N SER A 37 2.86 -13.72 19.26
CA SER A 37 3.59 -14.02 18.04
C SER A 37 3.79 -12.79 17.16
N LEU A 38 2.79 -11.90 17.09
CA LEU A 38 2.92 -10.63 16.40
C LEU A 38 4.03 -9.74 17.01
N TYR A 39 4.03 -9.54 18.33
CA TYR A 39 5.08 -8.76 19.00
C TYR A 39 6.47 -9.39 18.85
N SER A 40 6.56 -10.73 18.81
CA SER A 40 7.81 -11.43 18.49
C SER A 40 8.31 -11.08 17.09
N ASP A 41 7.42 -11.00 16.09
CA ASP A 41 7.80 -10.65 14.72
C ASP A 41 8.18 -9.15 14.61
N LEU A 42 7.45 -8.25 15.25
CA LEU A 42 7.82 -6.82 15.32
C LEU A 42 9.19 -6.63 15.97
N SER A 43 9.50 -7.38 17.04
CA SER A 43 10.81 -7.33 17.70
C SER A 43 11.94 -7.75 16.76
N LYS A 44 11.71 -8.71 15.86
CA LYS A 44 12.67 -9.09 14.82
C LYS A 44 12.89 -7.97 13.80
N ILE A 45 11.82 -7.30 13.35
CA ILE A 45 11.91 -6.14 12.44
C ILE A 45 12.77 -5.04 13.06
N VAL A 46 12.49 -4.70 14.31
CA VAL A 46 13.26 -3.72 15.09
C VAL A 46 14.72 -4.13 15.21
N SER A 47 14.99 -5.38 15.59
CA SER A 47 16.36 -5.89 15.78
C SER A 47 17.21 -5.89 14.50
N LEU A 48 16.57 -5.96 13.33
CA LEU A 48 17.21 -5.86 12.03
C LEU A 48 17.44 -4.42 11.58
N ASP A 49 16.85 -3.44 12.27
CA ASP A 49 16.86 -2.01 11.90
C ASP A 49 16.54 -1.83 10.42
N LEU A 50 15.41 -2.37 10.00
CA LEU A 50 14.96 -2.29 8.61
C LEU A 50 14.62 -0.85 8.23
N ASP A 51 14.83 -0.50 6.96
CA ASP A 51 14.56 0.86 6.46
C ASP A 51 13.06 1.12 6.30
N GLY A 52 12.26 0.05 6.17
CA GLY A 52 10.81 0.09 6.10
C GLY A 52 10.22 -1.31 6.05
N PHE A 53 8.92 -1.40 6.15
CA PHE A 53 8.17 -2.64 5.93
C PHE A 53 6.75 -2.31 5.46
N SER A 54 6.18 -3.19 4.64
CA SER A 54 4.77 -3.14 4.30
C SER A 54 4.01 -4.07 5.24
N MET A 55 2.79 -3.69 5.62
CA MET A 55 1.93 -4.47 6.50
C MET A 55 0.61 -4.79 5.79
N TYR A 56 0.30 -6.06 5.69
CA TYR A 56 -0.90 -6.53 5.00
C TYR A 56 -1.70 -7.44 5.91
N SER A 57 -2.94 -7.07 6.19
CA SER A 57 -3.91 -8.00 6.78
C SER A 57 -4.22 -9.12 5.80
N LEU A 58 -4.26 -10.34 6.28
CA LEU A 58 -4.70 -11.47 5.47
C LEU A 58 -6.17 -11.30 5.10
N ILE A 59 -6.46 -11.29 3.81
CA ILE A 59 -7.83 -11.23 3.29
C ILE A 59 -8.31 -12.61 2.86
N ASN A 60 -9.58 -12.90 3.11
CA ASN A 60 -10.21 -14.14 2.68
C ASN A 60 -10.47 -14.12 1.17
N MET A 61 -9.72 -14.90 0.41
CA MET A 61 -9.95 -15.10 -1.01
C MET A 61 -10.68 -16.43 -1.24
N LYS A 62 -11.73 -16.42 -2.08
CA LYS A 62 -12.60 -17.60 -2.32
C LYS A 62 -11.86 -18.84 -2.83
N GLU A 63 -10.69 -18.66 -3.43
CA GLU A 63 -9.90 -19.74 -4.06
C GLU A 63 -8.54 -19.96 -3.36
N ALA A 64 -8.28 -19.28 -2.24
CA ALA A 64 -7.04 -19.47 -1.51
C ALA A 64 -7.07 -20.79 -0.72
N SER A 65 -5.97 -21.52 -0.77
CA SER A 65 -5.74 -22.74 0.03
C SER A 65 -5.40 -22.46 1.48
N ILE A 66 -5.51 -21.21 1.91
CA ILE A 66 -5.23 -20.75 3.28
C ILE A 66 -6.56 -20.65 4.03
N ASP A 67 -6.60 -21.14 5.25
CA ASP A 67 -7.73 -20.98 6.15
C ASP A 67 -8.08 -19.50 6.33
N LYS A 68 -9.31 -19.25 6.73
CA LYS A 68 -9.84 -17.89 6.84
C LYS A 68 -8.98 -17.03 7.76
N ALA A 69 -8.78 -15.77 7.37
CA ALA A 69 -8.29 -14.72 8.25
C ALA A 69 -9.14 -14.67 9.54
N GLN A 70 -8.56 -14.16 10.61
CA GLN A 70 -9.30 -13.88 11.83
C GLN A 70 -10.34 -12.77 11.58
N ASP A 71 -11.17 -12.47 12.57
CA ASP A 71 -12.24 -11.47 12.44
C ASP A 71 -11.69 -10.03 12.35
N GLU A 72 -12.59 -9.09 12.04
CA GLU A 72 -12.29 -7.68 11.86
C GLU A 72 -11.82 -7.02 13.17
N GLU A 73 -12.36 -7.41 14.31
CA GLU A 73 -11.96 -6.90 15.64
C GLU A 73 -10.49 -7.25 15.92
N ASN A 74 -10.08 -8.46 15.56
CA ASN A 74 -8.69 -8.88 15.71
C ASN A 74 -7.76 -8.20 14.69
N ASP A 75 -8.24 -7.95 13.47
CA ASP A 75 -7.53 -7.18 12.46
C ASP A 75 -7.22 -5.77 12.95
N GLU A 76 -8.25 -5.06 13.43
CA GLU A 76 -8.12 -3.70 13.98
C GLU A 76 -7.15 -3.68 15.17
N ARG A 77 -7.29 -4.60 16.10
CA ARG A 77 -6.41 -4.71 17.27
C ARG A 77 -4.95 -4.93 16.87
N MET A 78 -4.69 -5.81 15.91
CA MET A 78 -3.34 -6.08 15.43
C MET A 78 -2.77 -4.90 14.66
N PHE A 79 -3.56 -4.23 13.83
CA PHE A 79 -3.15 -3.04 13.11
C PHE A 79 -2.64 -1.96 14.05
N PHE A 80 -3.44 -1.59 15.07
CA PHE A 80 -3.04 -0.56 16.03
C PHE A 80 -1.83 -0.98 16.86
N ALA A 81 -1.73 -2.24 17.25
CA ALA A 81 -0.56 -2.75 17.96
C ALA A 81 0.72 -2.64 17.12
N ILE A 82 0.64 -2.89 15.80
CA ILE A 82 1.77 -2.68 14.88
C ILE A 82 2.10 -1.19 14.79
N ALA A 83 1.09 -0.33 14.55
CA ALA A 83 1.28 1.10 14.38
C ALA A 83 1.93 1.73 15.61
N ASP A 84 1.39 1.48 16.81
CA ASP A 84 1.88 2.04 18.06
C ASP A 84 3.32 1.58 18.33
N ARG A 85 3.55 0.26 18.29
CA ARG A 85 4.88 -0.31 18.57
C ARG A 85 5.94 0.21 17.61
N MET A 86 5.62 0.31 16.32
CA MET A 86 6.61 0.71 15.32
C MET A 86 6.85 2.21 15.31
N LYS A 87 5.87 3.04 15.68
CA LYS A 87 6.07 4.48 15.90
C LYS A 87 7.02 4.75 17.07
N GLU A 88 6.94 4.00 18.17
CA GLU A 88 7.89 4.08 19.27
C GLU A 88 9.33 3.81 18.81
N GLU A 89 9.51 3.02 17.76
CA GLU A 89 10.83 2.70 17.17
C GLU A 89 11.24 3.66 16.05
N GLY A 90 10.49 4.74 15.85
CA GLY A 90 10.79 5.80 14.89
C GLY A 90 10.31 5.54 13.45
N TYR A 91 9.42 4.56 13.25
CA TYR A 91 8.74 4.38 11.97
C TYR A 91 7.52 5.30 11.87
N HIS A 92 7.15 5.66 10.66
CA HIS A 92 5.94 6.43 10.37
C HIS A 92 5.28 5.89 9.11
N PHE A 93 3.99 6.11 8.95
CA PHE A 93 3.30 5.75 7.73
C PHE A 93 3.76 6.61 6.55
N LEU A 94 4.11 5.96 5.44
CA LEU A 94 4.39 6.57 4.14
C LEU A 94 3.25 6.33 3.17
N GLU A 95 2.58 5.20 3.31
CA GLU A 95 1.38 4.78 2.59
C GLU A 95 0.44 4.04 3.53
N LEU A 96 -0.80 3.78 3.07
CA LEU A 96 -1.81 3.02 3.83
C LEU A 96 -1.29 1.70 4.39
N THR A 97 -0.39 1.06 3.66
CA THR A 97 0.14 -0.26 4.01
C THR A 97 1.65 -0.29 4.27
N LYS A 98 2.30 0.87 4.32
CA LYS A 98 3.75 0.91 4.46
C LYS A 98 4.21 1.88 5.54
N MET A 99 4.99 1.36 6.48
CA MET A 99 5.72 2.15 7.46
C MET A 99 7.21 2.18 7.13
N VAL A 100 7.84 3.34 7.30
CA VAL A 100 9.25 3.57 6.96
C VAL A 100 9.98 4.30 8.08
N LYS A 101 11.28 4.05 8.16
CA LYS A 101 12.24 4.78 8.99
C LYS A 101 13.17 5.63 8.12
N SER A 102 13.69 5.04 7.05
CA SER A 102 14.62 5.70 6.12
C SER A 102 14.33 5.38 4.64
N ASP A 103 13.48 4.40 4.34
CA ASP A 103 13.08 4.06 2.98
C ASP A 103 12.24 5.19 2.37
N LYS A 104 12.69 5.72 1.24
CA LYS A 104 11.97 6.76 0.48
C LYS A 104 10.96 6.19 -0.51
N TYR A 105 10.97 4.88 -0.71
CA TYR A 105 10.08 4.12 -1.61
C TYR A 105 9.84 4.80 -2.96
N LYS A 106 10.89 5.33 -3.56
CA LYS A 106 10.84 6.26 -4.70
C LYS A 106 10.03 5.75 -5.89
N TYR A 107 10.11 4.44 -6.18
CA TYR A 107 9.38 3.85 -7.32
C TYR A 107 7.87 4.03 -7.16
N ILE A 108 7.32 3.61 -6.04
CA ILE A 108 5.88 3.69 -5.78
C ILE A 108 5.43 5.15 -5.60
N MET A 109 6.20 5.95 -4.87
CA MET A 109 5.89 7.38 -4.70
C MET A 109 5.83 8.13 -6.03
N ASN A 110 6.68 7.79 -7.00
CA ASN A 110 6.60 8.36 -8.35
C ASN A 110 5.37 7.83 -9.11
N ARG A 111 5.02 6.56 -8.95
CA ARG A 111 3.79 6.01 -9.55
C ARG A 111 2.53 6.70 -9.05
N HIS A 112 2.43 6.97 -7.75
CA HIS A 112 1.31 7.70 -7.17
C HIS A 112 1.18 9.13 -7.73
N LYS A 113 2.27 9.70 -8.19
CA LYS A 113 2.30 11.01 -8.88
C LYS A 113 2.09 10.92 -10.40
N GLY A 114 1.69 9.77 -10.91
CA GLY A 114 1.41 9.57 -12.32
C GLY A 114 2.63 9.33 -13.21
N ALA A 115 3.81 9.00 -12.64
CA ALA A 115 4.99 8.72 -13.45
C ALA A 115 4.81 7.47 -14.33
N ASP A 116 5.28 7.55 -15.56
CA ASP A 116 5.35 6.45 -16.49
C ASP A 116 6.17 5.27 -15.92
N THR A 117 5.69 4.06 -16.15
CA THR A 117 6.31 2.84 -15.65
C THR A 117 6.36 1.79 -16.74
N LEU A 118 7.57 1.35 -17.10
CA LEU A 118 7.75 0.25 -18.04
C LEU A 118 7.70 -1.10 -17.31
N PRO A 119 6.88 -2.04 -17.78
CA PRO A 119 6.80 -3.38 -17.19
C PRO A 119 7.97 -4.24 -17.67
N LEU A 120 8.83 -4.67 -16.75
CA LEU A 120 9.96 -5.57 -17.03
C LEU A 120 9.75 -6.88 -16.29
N GLY A 121 9.76 -7.99 -17.01
CA GLY A 121 9.58 -9.34 -16.47
C GLY A 121 8.19 -9.92 -16.70
N ALA A 122 8.07 -11.24 -16.51
CA ALA A 122 6.80 -11.95 -16.61
C ALA A 122 5.82 -11.45 -15.53
N GLY A 123 4.56 -11.23 -15.91
CA GLY A 123 3.52 -10.73 -15.01
C GLY A 123 3.67 -9.26 -14.58
N ALA A 124 4.68 -8.55 -15.05
CA ALA A 124 4.86 -7.14 -14.69
C ALA A 124 3.80 -6.26 -15.36
N GLY A 125 3.20 -5.36 -14.56
CA GLY A 125 2.32 -4.30 -15.05
C GLY A 125 3.02 -2.95 -15.10
N GLY A 126 2.58 -2.07 -16.00
CA GLY A 126 3.07 -0.71 -16.13
C GLY A 126 2.10 0.17 -16.90
N SER A 127 2.41 1.46 -16.97
CA SER A 127 1.64 2.43 -17.77
C SER A 127 2.57 3.48 -18.38
N VAL A 128 2.36 3.80 -19.64
CA VAL A 128 3.09 4.82 -20.34
C VAL A 128 2.10 5.65 -21.15
N ASN A 129 2.07 6.96 -20.94
CA ASN A 129 1.25 7.89 -21.70
C ASN A 129 -0.20 7.38 -21.87
N HIS A 130 -0.90 7.12 -20.76
CA HIS A 130 -2.28 6.60 -20.69
C HIS A 130 -2.49 5.16 -21.17
N LEU A 131 -1.46 4.49 -21.67
CA LEU A 131 -1.50 3.09 -22.03
C LEU A 131 -1.04 2.22 -20.85
N ALA A 132 -1.96 1.60 -20.13
CA ALA A 132 -1.62 0.54 -19.19
C ALA A 132 -1.34 -0.75 -19.96
N MET A 133 -0.35 -1.49 -19.53
CA MET A 133 0.05 -2.75 -20.16
C MET A 133 0.45 -3.78 -19.11
N MET A 134 0.27 -5.06 -19.44
CA MET A 134 0.67 -6.18 -18.61
C MET A 134 1.40 -7.22 -19.45
N ASN A 135 2.54 -7.65 -18.96
CA ASN A 135 3.27 -8.75 -19.56
C ASN A 135 2.60 -10.09 -19.25
N PRO A 136 2.70 -11.10 -20.11
CA PRO A 136 2.25 -12.45 -19.83
C PRO A 136 2.81 -12.96 -18.49
N ILE A 137 1.95 -13.61 -17.69
CA ILE A 137 2.35 -14.19 -16.39
C ILE A 137 3.21 -15.43 -16.62
N ASP A 138 2.85 -16.25 -17.62
CA ASP A 138 3.65 -17.42 -17.99
C ASP A 138 5.00 -17.02 -18.57
N MET A 139 6.06 -17.66 -18.11
CA MET A 139 7.44 -17.30 -18.48
C MET A 139 7.74 -17.58 -19.95
N ASP A 140 7.19 -18.64 -20.53
CA ASP A 140 7.45 -18.99 -21.93
C ASP A 140 6.67 -18.10 -22.88
N GLU A 141 5.43 -17.73 -22.52
CA GLU A 141 4.67 -16.73 -23.25
C GLU A 141 5.32 -15.33 -23.13
N TYR A 142 5.86 -14.98 -21.96
CA TYR A 142 6.62 -13.75 -21.80
C TYR A 142 7.84 -13.71 -22.72
N ARG A 143 8.64 -14.79 -22.78
CA ARG A 143 9.81 -14.86 -23.67
C ARG A 143 9.43 -14.71 -25.14
N LYS A 144 8.35 -15.34 -25.58
CA LYS A 144 7.81 -15.17 -26.94
C LYS A 144 7.35 -13.75 -27.22
N SER A 145 6.80 -13.05 -26.22
CA SER A 145 6.31 -11.68 -26.37
C SER A 145 7.41 -10.61 -26.45
N ILE A 146 8.68 -10.95 -26.18
CA ILE A 146 9.80 -10.00 -26.25
C ILE A 146 10.01 -9.52 -27.69
N ASP A 147 9.95 -10.43 -28.65
CA ASP A 147 10.13 -10.11 -30.05
C ASP A 147 8.85 -9.61 -30.73
N GLU A 148 7.68 -9.87 -30.13
CA GLU A 148 6.37 -9.53 -30.66
C GLU A 148 5.61 -8.61 -29.69
N PHE A 149 6.00 -7.35 -29.58
CA PHE A 149 5.44 -6.38 -28.64
C PHE A 149 3.90 -6.24 -28.74
N GLY A 150 3.31 -6.45 -29.91
CA GLY A 150 1.87 -6.35 -30.16
C GLY A 150 1.00 -7.43 -29.49
N ARG A 151 1.58 -8.44 -28.84
CA ARG A 151 0.83 -9.53 -28.15
C ARG A 151 0.58 -9.26 -26.68
N ARG A 152 0.84 -8.07 -26.18
CA ARG A 152 0.60 -7.73 -24.78
C ARG A 152 -0.82 -7.26 -24.58
N ALA A 153 -1.44 -7.67 -23.47
CA ALA A 153 -2.70 -7.10 -23.05
C ALA A 153 -2.47 -5.66 -22.58
N GLY A 154 -3.34 -4.74 -23.00
CA GLY A 154 -3.26 -3.34 -22.61
C GLY A 154 -4.64 -2.72 -22.53
N MET A 155 -4.71 -1.59 -21.85
CA MET A 155 -5.90 -0.74 -21.72
C MET A 155 -5.48 0.70 -21.95
N LEU A 156 -6.15 1.37 -22.87
CA LEU A 156 -5.97 2.82 -23.06
C LEU A 156 -6.94 3.54 -22.11
N PHE A 157 -6.39 4.40 -21.27
CA PHE A 157 -7.20 5.26 -20.40
C PHE A 157 -7.53 6.56 -21.12
N ILE A 158 -8.75 7.05 -20.91
CA ILE A 158 -9.15 8.40 -21.31
C ILE A 158 -8.50 9.42 -20.38
N PRO A 159 -8.28 10.67 -20.82
CA PRO A 159 -7.62 11.71 -20.01
C PRO A 159 -8.24 11.95 -18.63
N GLU A 160 -9.55 11.80 -18.51
CA GLU A 160 -10.27 11.93 -17.24
C GLU A 160 -9.81 10.90 -16.18
N TYR A 161 -9.20 9.81 -16.61
CA TYR A 161 -8.65 8.79 -15.71
C TYR A 161 -7.41 9.29 -14.95
N ASP A 162 -6.75 10.35 -15.40
CA ASP A 162 -5.63 10.94 -14.69
C ASP A 162 -6.06 11.48 -13.34
N ASN A 163 -7.25 12.08 -13.26
CA ASN A 163 -7.82 12.55 -11.99
C ASN A 163 -8.01 11.38 -11.01
N ILE A 164 -8.48 10.22 -11.49
CA ILE A 164 -8.63 9.02 -10.66
C ILE A 164 -7.26 8.49 -10.19
N THR A 165 -6.24 8.57 -11.03
CA THR A 165 -4.89 8.11 -10.67
C THR A 165 -4.27 9.01 -9.60
N ILE A 166 -4.38 10.34 -9.75
CA ILE A 166 -3.91 11.32 -8.77
C ILE A 166 -4.68 11.16 -7.46
N PHE A 167 -6.01 11.09 -7.52
CA PHE A 167 -6.87 10.84 -6.38
C PHE A 167 -6.47 9.59 -5.59
N LYS A 168 -6.28 8.46 -6.27
CA LYS A 168 -5.84 7.22 -5.62
C LYS A 168 -4.42 7.35 -5.07
N GLY A 169 -3.56 8.08 -5.75
CA GLY A 169 -2.21 8.36 -5.30
C GLY A 169 -2.18 9.15 -4.00
N ASP A 170 -2.97 10.21 -3.90
CA ASP A 170 -3.07 11.02 -2.70
C ASP A 170 -3.55 10.18 -1.51
N LEU A 171 -4.64 9.42 -1.65
CA LEU A 171 -5.12 8.55 -0.58
C LEU A 171 -4.12 7.45 -0.21
N GLN A 172 -3.45 6.84 -1.19
CA GLN A 172 -2.41 5.84 -0.90
C GLN A 172 -1.27 6.45 -0.08
N THR A 173 -0.94 7.71 -0.31
CA THR A 173 0.07 8.45 0.44
C THR A 173 -0.49 9.20 1.65
N ILE A 174 -1.63 8.73 2.17
CA ILE A 174 -2.31 9.20 3.37
C ILE A 174 -2.83 10.65 3.34
N HIS A 175 -2.87 11.28 2.17
CA HIS A 175 -3.43 12.61 1.96
C HIS A 175 -4.89 12.50 1.50
N LEU A 176 -5.74 13.40 2.00
CA LEU A 176 -7.09 13.52 1.47
C LEU A 176 -7.04 14.41 0.21
N PRO A 177 -7.51 13.96 -0.95
CA PRO A 177 -7.47 14.77 -2.16
C PRO A 177 -8.51 15.90 -2.10
N GLU A 178 -8.05 17.15 -2.23
CA GLU A 178 -8.88 18.35 -2.05
C GLU A 178 -9.14 19.14 -3.33
N ASN A 179 -8.73 18.62 -4.51
CA ASN A 179 -8.95 19.31 -5.77
C ASN A 179 -10.44 19.31 -6.15
N GLU A 180 -11.10 20.47 -6.03
CA GLU A 180 -12.52 20.68 -6.35
C GLU A 180 -12.93 20.13 -7.72
N ALA A 181 -12.06 20.31 -8.73
CA ALA A 181 -12.34 19.89 -10.11
C ALA A 181 -12.46 18.36 -10.29
N MET A 182 -12.08 17.58 -9.28
CA MET A 182 -12.18 16.11 -9.31
C MET A 182 -13.59 15.61 -8.97
N TYR A 183 -14.41 16.42 -8.30
CA TYR A 183 -15.69 16.00 -7.73
C TYR A 183 -16.88 16.47 -8.55
N ARG A 184 -17.88 15.61 -8.72
CA ARG A 184 -19.17 15.98 -9.38
C ARG A 184 -19.95 17.01 -8.58
N ASP A 185 -19.94 16.87 -7.26
CA ASP A 185 -20.52 17.79 -6.28
C ASP A 185 -19.50 18.03 -5.16
N TYR A 186 -18.83 19.16 -5.22
CA TYR A 186 -17.84 19.51 -4.20
C TYR A 186 -18.46 19.73 -2.82
N GLY A 187 -19.73 20.15 -2.77
CA GLY A 187 -20.45 20.25 -1.51
C GLY A 187 -20.69 18.91 -0.84
N GLU A 188 -20.88 17.84 -1.62
CA GLU A 188 -20.98 16.49 -1.08
C GLU A 188 -19.62 15.98 -0.54
N TYR A 189 -18.55 16.27 -1.26
CA TYR A 189 -17.19 16.02 -0.77
C TYR A 189 -16.92 16.73 0.57
N ILE A 190 -17.26 18.03 0.69
CA ILE A 190 -17.07 18.79 1.93
C ILE A 190 -17.81 18.12 3.10
N ARG A 191 -19.08 17.73 2.90
CA ARG A 191 -19.85 17.01 3.94
C ARG A 191 -19.22 15.70 4.32
N PHE A 192 -18.66 14.96 3.36
CA PHE A 192 -17.96 13.71 3.62
C PHE A 192 -16.66 13.94 4.41
N ARG A 193 -15.84 14.91 4.00
CA ARG A 193 -14.61 15.29 4.69
C ARG A 193 -14.90 15.72 6.13
N ASP A 194 -15.89 16.57 6.35
CA ASP A 194 -16.22 17.08 7.68
C ASP A 194 -16.67 15.93 8.61
N ARG A 195 -17.42 14.96 8.08
CA ARG A 195 -17.75 13.73 8.82
C ARG A 195 -16.49 12.92 9.18
N LEU A 196 -15.56 12.72 8.24
CA LEU A 196 -14.30 12.03 8.55
C LEU A 196 -13.50 12.75 9.64
N PHE A 197 -13.52 14.07 9.63
CA PHE A 197 -12.86 14.88 10.65
C PHE A 197 -13.53 14.73 12.01
N GLU A 198 -14.84 14.81 12.10
CA GLU A 198 -15.62 14.60 13.33
C GLU A 198 -15.42 13.20 13.90
N GLU A 199 -15.31 12.19 13.04
CA GLU A 199 -15.05 10.80 13.44
C GLU A 199 -13.56 10.53 13.79
N GLY A 200 -12.68 11.53 13.63
CA GLY A 200 -11.26 11.43 13.92
C GLY A 200 -10.49 10.54 12.94
N MET A 201 -11.00 10.37 11.72
CA MET A 201 -10.33 9.61 10.67
C MET A 201 -9.32 10.44 9.89
N ILE A 202 -9.45 11.75 9.93
CA ILE A 202 -8.50 12.71 9.34
C ILE A 202 -8.14 13.80 10.35
N GLU A 203 -6.99 14.41 10.14
CA GLU A 203 -6.53 15.57 10.89
C GLU A 203 -6.06 16.67 9.95
N LEU A 204 -6.27 17.93 10.34
CA LEU A 204 -5.75 19.09 9.61
C LEU A 204 -4.34 19.41 10.08
N LYS A 205 -3.39 19.46 9.18
CA LYS A 205 -2.01 19.86 9.46
C LYS A 205 -1.80 21.37 9.28
N ASP A 206 -0.71 21.90 9.83
CA ASP A 206 -0.36 23.33 9.80
C ASP A 206 -0.30 23.94 8.39
N GLY A 207 -0.06 23.11 7.37
CA GLY A 207 -0.09 23.52 5.94
C GLY A 207 -1.46 23.65 5.33
N GLY A 208 -2.54 23.32 6.04
CA GLY A 208 -3.90 23.32 5.53
C GLY A 208 -4.31 22.01 4.85
N GLU A 209 -3.43 20.98 4.83
CA GLU A 209 -3.69 19.68 4.24
C GLU A 209 -4.37 18.74 5.25
N TYR A 210 -5.32 17.94 4.78
CA TYR A 210 -5.90 16.86 5.58
C TYR A 210 -5.14 15.56 5.36
N LEU A 211 -4.67 14.97 6.45
CA LEU A 211 -4.02 13.66 6.47
C LEU A 211 -4.90 12.62 7.18
N LEU A 212 -4.81 11.37 6.74
CA LEU A 212 -5.42 10.26 7.45
C LEU A 212 -4.72 10.05 8.80
N THR A 213 -5.49 9.93 9.87
CA THR A 213 -5.01 9.42 11.16
C THR A 213 -4.77 7.90 11.07
N ASP A 214 -4.25 7.27 12.10
CA ASP A 214 -4.13 5.80 12.14
C ASP A 214 -5.49 5.11 11.95
N LYS A 215 -6.55 5.68 12.53
CA LYS A 215 -7.92 5.21 12.31
C LYS A 215 -8.33 5.37 10.84
N GLY A 216 -8.01 6.51 10.24
CA GLY A 216 -8.27 6.75 8.83
C GLY A 216 -7.44 5.83 7.92
N ILE A 217 -6.20 5.51 8.29
CA ILE A 217 -5.34 4.59 7.55
C ILE A 217 -5.92 3.16 7.60
N PHE A 218 -6.36 2.70 8.76
CA PHE A 218 -7.02 1.40 8.89
C PHE A 218 -8.25 1.28 7.96
N TRP A 219 -9.08 2.32 7.91
CA TRP A 219 -10.26 2.39 7.06
C TRP A 219 -9.97 2.95 5.65
N GLY A 220 -8.71 3.16 5.28
CA GLY A 220 -8.30 3.86 4.06
C GLY A 220 -8.87 3.29 2.76
N ASN A 221 -8.99 1.96 2.65
CA ASN A 221 -9.62 1.33 1.49
C ASN A 221 -11.14 1.61 1.42
N THR A 222 -11.82 1.67 2.56
CA THR A 222 -13.24 2.04 2.63
C THR A 222 -13.43 3.50 2.27
N ILE A 223 -12.63 4.40 2.83
CA ILE A 223 -12.61 5.82 2.50
C ILE A 223 -12.37 6.01 1.00
N SER A 224 -11.38 5.32 0.43
CA SER A 224 -11.06 5.39 -1.00
C SER A 224 -12.24 4.97 -1.88
N ARG A 225 -12.95 3.90 -1.50
CA ARG A 225 -14.12 3.42 -2.23
C ARG A 225 -15.27 4.44 -2.19
N GLU A 226 -15.57 5.00 -1.02
CA GLU A 226 -16.65 5.97 -0.87
C GLU A 226 -16.34 7.29 -1.57
N LEU A 227 -15.13 7.80 -1.42
CA LEU A 227 -14.69 8.99 -2.15
C LEU A 227 -14.68 8.77 -3.66
N SER A 228 -14.30 7.59 -4.15
CA SER A 228 -14.31 7.28 -5.59
C SER A 228 -15.71 7.41 -6.21
N ALA A 229 -16.76 7.22 -5.43
CA ALA A 229 -18.13 7.41 -5.89
C ALA A 229 -18.52 8.89 -6.10
N LEU A 230 -17.76 9.82 -5.52
CA LEU A 230 -17.97 11.27 -5.63
C LEU A 230 -17.20 11.90 -6.80
N ILE A 231 -16.27 11.17 -7.42
CA ILE A 231 -15.46 11.66 -8.54
C ILE A 231 -16.29 11.75 -9.82
N GLY A 232 -16.08 12.84 -10.57
CA GLY A 232 -16.75 13.17 -11.84
C GLY A 232 -16.12 12.53 -13.07
#